data_418eaf183a500ac74671cc98c1645d3c
#
_entry.id   418eaf183a500ac74671cc98c1645d3c
#
_cell.length_a   1.000
_cell.length_b   1.000
_cell.length_c   1.000
_cell.angle_alpha   90.00
_cell.angle_beta   90.00
_cell.angle_gamma   90.00
#
_symmetry.space_group_name_H-M   'P 1'
#
loop_
_entity.id
_entity.type
_entity.pdbx_description
1 polymer ?
#
loop_
_entity_poly.entity_id
_entity_poly.type
_entity_poly.pdbx_seq_one_letter_code
_entity_poly.pdbx_strand_id
1 'polypeptide(L)'
;QGVSSAASDVYKRQDTDIGLRNLDVVMGLENRIVYNLVDVLTGKCRVKQAVIRDRRYPNLSVIPSACVREHPPITTEAMQTLMEELKESYDYILVDSPAGIDSGFDLAVCAADKVVVVTTPQVAAVHDADCVLRLLRRKKDISTYLLINSFRKQLVKEGNMLQISDICELLNTELLGVVLEDEHIIISQNHGESMMGKKGTSQTCYENICRRLVGEAVPIPDFLQEKHRFRGFFWNKPAKQTINS
;
A
#
# COMPACT_ATOMS: atom_id res chain seq x y z
N GLN A 1 -3.70 15.66 34.82
CA GLN A 1 -4.25 16.24 33.60
C GLN A 1 -3.20 16.13 32.51
N GLY A 2 -3.24 15.07 31.78
CA GLY A 2 -2.50 14.91 30.55
C GLY A 2 -3.51 14.86 29.41
N VAL A 3 -3.91 16.02 28.89
CA VAL A 3 -4.51 16.06 27.57
C VAL A 3 -3.35 15.83 26.60
N SER A 4 -3.20 14.59 26.16
CA SER A 4 -2.45 14.27 24.98
C SER A 4 -3.13 15.04 23.85
N SER A 5 -2.53 16.15 23.43
CA SER A 5 -2.83 16.70 22.13
C SER A 5 -2.40 15.60 21.15
N ALA A 6 -3.36 14.90 20.60
CA ALA A 6 -3.13 14.10 19.42
C ALA A 6 -2.50 15.04 18.40
N ALA A 7 -1.21 14.85 18.15
CA ALA A 7 -0.54 15.51 17.05
C ALA A 7 -1.40 15.24 15.81
N SER A 8 -1.86 16.29 15.17
CA SER A 8 -2.67 16.19 13.97
C SER A 8 -1.72 15.79 12.85
N ASP A 9 -1.50 14.50 12.71
CA ASP A 9 -0.71 13.95 11.62
C ASP A 9 -1.33 14.38 10.30
N VAL A 10 -0.58 15.12 9.50
CA VAL A 10 -1.02 15.58 8.18
C VAL A 10 -0.66 14.51 7.17
N TYR A 11 -1.65 13.73 6.76
CA TYR A 11 -1.48 12.69 5.76
C TYR A 11 -1.69 13.23 4.36
N LYS A 12 -0.81 12.84 3.45
CA LYS A 12 -1.01 13.04 2.02
C LYS A 12 -1.00 11.69 1.31
N ARG A 13 -2.01 11.47 0.50
CA ARG A 13 -2.08 10.33 -0.41
C ARG A 13 -1.80 10.79 -1.83
N GLN A 14 -0.95 10.07 -2.53
CA GLN A 14 -0.60 10.31 -3.92
C GLN A 14 -0.84 9.04 -4.72
N ASP A 15 -1.60 9.17 -5.80
CA ASP A 15 -1.89 8.10 -6.73
C ASP A 15 -0.89 8.17 -7.88
N THR A 16 -0.11 7.10 -8.07
CA THR A 16 0.83 6.95 -9.18
C THR A 16 0.34 5.95 -10.24
N ASP A 17 -0.88 5.43 -10.10
CA ASP A 17 -1.51 4.58 -11.11
C ASP A 17 -1.99 5.44 -12.29
N ILE A 18 -1.04 5.81 -13.14
CA ILE A 18 -1.30 6.67 -14.30
C ILE A 18 -2.08 5.87 -15.35
N GLY A 19 -3.31 6.31 -15.60
CA GLY A 19 -4.23 5.71 -16.57
C GLY A 19 -5.49 5.10 -15.98
N LEU A 20 -5.49 4.70 -14.69
CA LEU A 20 -6.66 4.22 -13.97
C LEU A 20 -6.80 4.99 -12.65
N ARG A 21 -7.57 6.07 -12.65
CA ARG A 21 -7.81 6.90 -11.47
C ARG A 21 -8.84 6.23 -10.55
N ASN A 22 -8.40 5.33 -9.69
CA ASN A 22 -9.29 4.64 -8.75
C ASN A 22 -9.37 5.36 -7.40
N LEU A 23 -8.28 5.98 -6.95
CA LEU A 23 -8.21 6.63 -5.64
C LEU A 23 -9.17 7.82 -5.52
N ASP A 24 -9.24 8.68 -6.55
CA ASP A 24 -10.11 9.84 -6.56
C ASP A 24 -11.60 9.47 -6.61
N VAL A 25 -11.95 8.38 -7.32
CA VAL A 25 -13.31 7.82 -7.34
C VAL A 25 -13.72 7.32 -5.95
N VAL A 26 -12.88 6.47 -5.32
CA VAL A 26 -13.15 5.95 -3.97
C VAL A 26 -13.25 7.07 -2.94
N MET A 27 -12.55 8.17 -3.14
CA MET A 27 -12.58 9.33 -2.26
C MET A 27 -13.67 10.35 -2.62
N GLY A 28 -14.37 10.20 -3.74
CA GLY A 28 -15.41 11.13 -4.21
C GLY A 28 -14.85 12.51 -4.57
N LEU A 29 -13.68 12.56 -5.19
CA LEU A 29 -12.97 13.79 -5.51
C LEU A 29 -13.01 14.16 -7.00
N GLU A 30 -13.64 13.36 -7.87
CA GLU A 30 -13.57 13.45 -9.34
C GLU A 30 -13.97 14.85 -9.85
N ASN A 31 -15.02 15.45 -9.26
CA ASN A 31 -15.53 16.76 -9.67
C ASN A 31 -14.67 17.95 -9.18
N ARG A 32 -13.57 17.69 -8.47
CA ARG A 32 -12.70 18.72 -7.88
C ARG A 32 -11.32 18.78 -8.53
N ILE A 33 -11.06 17.90 -9.48
CA ILE A 33 -9.75 17.75 -10.11
C ILE A 33 -9.63 18.78 -11.24
N VAL A 34 -8.66 19.69 -11.09
CA VAL A 34 -8.26 20.66 -12.12
C VAL A 34 -6.91 20.26 -12.69
N TYR A 35 -5.98 19.89 -11.83
CA TYR A 35 -4.63 19.45 -12.16
C TYR A 35 -4.36 18.09 -11.50
N ASN A 36 -3.43 17.35 -12.06
CA ASN A 36 -3.05 16.01 -11.63
C ASN A 36 -1.53 15.89 -11.43
N LEU A 37 -1.07 14.71 -11.03
CA LEU A 37 0.33 14.42 -10.79
C LEU A 37 1.22 14.69 -12.02
N VAL A 38 0.76 14.30 -13.21
CA VAL A 38 1.51 14.51 -14.47
C VAL A 38 1.68 16.01 -14.76
N ASP A 39 0.64 16.81 -14.53
CA ASP A 39 0.71 18.26 -14.71
C ASP A 39 1.76 18.91 -13.79
N VAL A 40 1.93 18.38 -12.58
CA VAL A 40 2.96 18.83 -11.64
C VAL A 40 4.35 18.39 -12.12
N LEU A 41 4.53 17.10 -12.42
CA LEU A 41 5.82 16.53 -12.80
C LEU A 41 6.35 17.06 -14.14
N THR A 42 5.45 17.52 -15.01
CA THR A 42 5.80 18.19 -16.28
C THR A 42 5.95 19.72 -16.17
N GLY A 43 5.78 20.28 -14.97
CA GLY A 43 5.90 21.72 -14.72
C GLY A 43 4.75 22.57 -15.24
N LYS A 44 3.63 21.97 -15.64
CA LYS A 44 2.45 22.67 -16.14
C LYS A 44 1.71 23.43 -15.03
N CYS A 45 1.81 22.98 -13.79
CA CYS A 45 1.26 23.65 -12.63
C CYS A 45 2.16 23.47 -11.40
N ARG A 46 1.94 24.31 -10.37
CA ARG A 46 2.61 24.19 -9.06
C ARG A 46 1.91 23.11 -8.24
N VAL A 47 2.64 22.43 -7.34
CA VAL A 47 2.11 21.40 -6.43
C VAL A 47 0.84 21.84 -5.71
N LYS A 48 0.83 23.08 -5.18
CA LYS A 48 -0.33 23.64 -4.44
C LYS A 48 -1.62 23.73 -5.27
N GLN A 49 -1.52 23.76 -6.60
CA GLN A 49 -2.68 23.83 -7.49
C GLN A 49 -3.28 22.45 -7.77
N ALA A 50 -2.47 21.38 -7.68
CA ALA A 50 -2.91 19.99 -7.87
C ALA A 50 -3.36 19.32 -6.55
N VAL A 51 -3.00 19.90 -5.41
CA VAL A 51 -3.36 19.37 -4.09
C VAL A 51 -4.84 19.62 -3.79
N ILE A 52 -5.59 18.56 -3.52
CA ILE A 52 -6.99 18.60 -3.12
C ILE A 52 -7.10 18.19 -1.65
N ARG A 53 -7.61 19.05 -0.79
CA ARG A 53 -7.91 18.71 0.61
C ARG A 53 -9.22 17.93 0.70
N ASP A 54 -9.23 16.85 1.46
CA ASP A 54 -10.47 16.12 1.76
C ASP A 54 -11.35 16.96 2.70
N ARG A 55 -12.65 16.97 2.44
CA ARG A 55 -13.60 17.74 3.25
C ARG A 55 -13.94 17.06 4.58
N ARG A 56 -13.86 15.73 4.62
CA ARG A 56 -14.18 14.90 5.80
C ARG A 56 -13.00 14.83 6.75
N TYR A 57 -11.78 14.85 6.20
CA TYR A 57 -10.52 14.71 6.92
C TYR A 57 -9.60 15.90 6.61
N PRO A 58 -9.64 16.98 7.41
CA PRO A 58 -8.91 18.21 7.14
C PRO A 58 -7.39 18.03 7.02
N ASN A 59 -6.85 16.99 7.65
CA ASN A 59 -5.42 16.64 7.62
C ASN A 59 -5.04 15.75 6.44
N LEU A 60 -6.01 15.36 5.61
CA LEU A 60 -5.79 14.53 4.44
C LEU A 60 -5.83 15.37 3.17
N SER A 61 -4.77 15.27 2.38
CA SER A 61 -4.70 15.89 1.05
C SER A 61 -4.34 14.83 0.02
N VAL A 62 -4.80 15.01 -1.21
CA VAL A 62 -4.58 14.07 -2.32
C VAL A 62 -4.06 14.85 -3.52
N ILE A 63 -3.09 14.29 -4.23
CA ILE A 63 -2.78 14.62 -5.62
C ILE A 63 -3.30 13.46 -6.47
N PRO A 64 -4.29 13.70 -7.33
CA PRO A 64 -4.84 12.67 -8.19
C PRO A 64 -3.86 12.30 -9.31
N SER A 65 -3.93 11.06 -9.78
CA SER A 65 -3.23 10.61 -10.98
C SER A 65 -3.88 11.15 -12.26
N ALA A 66 -3.22 10.96 -13.41
CA ALA A 66 -3.76 11.34 -14.72
C ALA A 66 -4.66 10.24 -15.29
N CYS A 67 -5.77 10.63 -15.94
CA CYS A 67 -6.62 9.70 -16.68
C CYS A 67 -6.03 9.24 -18.02
N VAL A 68 -5.05 9.96 -18.55
CA VAL A 68 -4.54 9.77 -19.90
C VAL A 68 -3.16 9.14 -19.84
N ARG A 69 -2.95 8.07 -20.60
CA ARG A 69 -1.65 7.41 -20.72
C ARG A 69 -0.65 8.15 -21.60
N GLU A 70 -1.14 9.01 -22.49
CA GLU A 70 -0.29 9.83 -23.36
C GLU A 70 0.19 11.06 -22.62
N HIS A 71 1.39 11.01 -22.08
CA HIS A 71 2.07 12.11 -21.43
C HIS A 71 3.57 12.08 -21.75
N PRO A 72 4.28 13.21 -21.62
CA PRO A 72 5.73 13.22 -21.71
C PRO A 72 6.37 12.22 -20.74
N PRO A 73 7.56 11.68 -21.05
CA PRO A 73 8.28 10.80 -20.13
C PRO A 73 8.44 11.47 -18.76
N ILE A 74 8.00 10.78 -17.73
CA ILE A 74 8.19 11.21 -16.34
C ILE A 74 9.45 10.56 -15.81
N THR A 75 10.33 11.37 -15.21
CA THR A 75 11.60 10.86 -14.66
C THR A 75 11.51 10.65 -13.16
N THR A 76 12.33 9.76 -12.63
CA THR A 76 12.47 9.53 -11.20
C THR A 76 12.98 10.77 -10.47
N GLU A 77 13.83 11.57 -11.11
CA GLU A 77 14.36 12.83 -10.56
C GLU A 77 13.26 13.86 -10.34
N ALA A 78 12.31 13.99 -11.28
CA ALA A 78 11.17 14.88 -11.12
C ALA A 78 10.28 14.42 -9.95
N MET A 79 10.09 13.11 -9.80
CA MET A 79 9.35 12.55 -8.68
C MET A 79 10.06 12.77 -7.35
N GLN A 80 11.38 12.59 -7.28
CA GLN A 80 12.18 12.84 -6.08
C GLN A 80 12.10 14.32 -5.66
N THR A 81 12.26 15.23 -6.61
CA THR A 81 12.12 16.68 -6.34
C THR A 81 10.73 17.02 -5.78
N LEU A 82 9.68 16.43 -6.33
CA LEU A 82 8.33 16.59 -5.81
C LEU A 82 8.22 16.07 -4.37
N MET A 83 8.79 14.89 -4.07
CA MET A 83 8.75 14.33 -2.72
C MET A 83 9.48 15.21 -1.71
N GLU A 84 10.62 15.78 -2.07
CA GLU A 84 11.34 16.72 -1.22
C GLU A 84 10.49 17.98 -0.90
N GLU A 85 9.86 18.59 -1.91
CA GLU A 85 8.94 19.72 -1.70
C GLU A 85 7.77 19.36 -0.77
N LEU A 86 7.25 18.15 -0.90
CA LEU A 86 6.13 17.68 -0.08
C LEU A 86 6.54 17.39 1.37
N LYS A 87 7.75 16.88 1.60
CA LYS A 87 8.30 16.63 2.96
C LYS A 87 8.37 17.92 3.81
N GLU A 88 8.44 19.10 3.20
CA GLU A 88 8.41 20.37 3.94
C GLU A 88 7.03 20.67 4.57
N SER A 89 5.96 20.08 4.05
CA SER A 89 4.57 20.42 4.40
C SER A 89 3.75 19.27 4.96
N TYR A 90 4.25 18.02 4.89
CA TYR A 90 3.52 16.82 5.29
C TYR A 90 4.40 15.87 6.11
N ASP A 91 3.87 15.39 7.24
CA ASP A 91 4.55 14.43 8.10
C ASP A 91 4.63 13.03 7.46
N TYR A 92 3.59 12.68 6.68
CA TYR A 92 3.50 11.41 5.96
C TYR A 92 3.04 11.60 4.53
N ILE A 93 3.71 10.94 3.60
CA ILE A 93 3.37 10.91 2.18
C ILE A 93 3.14 9.45 1.80
N LEU A 94 1.92 9.12 1.37
CA LEU A 94 1.57 7.78 0.90
C LEU A 94 1.50 7.81 -0.63
N VAL A 95 2.32 6.98 -1.27
CA VAL A 95 2.34 6.81 -2.72
C VAL A 95 1.61 5.53 -3.06
N ASP A 96 0.46 5.64 -3.74
CA ASP A 96 -0.30 4.50 -4.23
C ASP A 96 0.34 4.02 -5.54
N SER A 97 0.89 2.81 -5.52
CA SER A 97 1.64 2.24 -6.64
C SER A 97 0.73 1.38 -7.51
N PRO A 98 0.85 1.44 -8.84
CA PRO A 98 0.17 0.49 -9.71
C PRO A 98 0.62 -0.95 -9.41
N ALA A 99 -0.23 -1.91 -9.77
CA ALA A 99 0.14 -3.32 -9.71
C ALA A 99 1.24 -3.62 -10.75
N GLY A 100 2.13 -4.56 -10.40
CA GLY A 100 3.21 -4.98 -11.29
C GLY A 100 4.55 -4.30 -11.02
N ILE A 101 5.45 -4.38 -11.99
CA ILE A 101 6.86 -3.99 -11.85
C ILE A 101 7.32 -3.06 -12.99
N ASP A 102 6.37 -2.36 -13.60
CA ASP A 102 6.61 -1.44 -14.72
C ASP A 102 7.16 -0.08 -14.25
N SER A 103 7.30 0.87 -15.16
CA SER A 103 7.82 2.22 -14.88
C SER A 103 7.09 2.95 -13.75
N GLY A 104 5.80 2.70 -13.55
CA GLY A 104 5.02 3.23 -12.43
C GLY A 104 5.53 2.75 -11.07
N PHE A 105 5.99 1.51 -10.98
CA PHE A 105 6.63 0.98 -9.77
C PHE A 105 7.90 1.74 -9.42
N ASP A 106 8.78 1.98 -10.41
CA ASP A 106 10.03 2.72 -10.16
C ASP A 106 9.77 4.16 -9.71
N LEU A 107 8.77 4.83 -10.28
CA LEU A 107 8.32 6.15 -9.83
C LEU A 107 7.79 6.12 -8.39
N ALA A 108 6.99 5.09 -8.04
CA ALA A 108 6.43 4.97 -6.70
C ALA A 108 7.49 4.76 -5.62
N VAL A 109 8.56 4.01 -5.91
CA VAL A 109 9.56 3.63 -4.91
C VAL A 109 10.83 4.49 -4.92
N CYS A 110 11.01 5.39 -5.90
CA CYS A 110 12.27 6.13 -6.07
C CYS A 110 12.64 7.05 -4.90
N ALA A 111 11.66 7.49 -4.12
CA ALA A 111 11.86 8.37 -2.96
C ALA A 111 11.19 7.82 -1.68
N ALA A 112 10.88 6.52 -1.66
CA ALA A 112 10.24 5.88 -0.53
C ALA A 112 11.24 5.50 0.55
N ASP A 113 10.94 5.85 1.80
CA ASP A 113 11.68 5.39 2.98
C ASP A 113 11.16 4.02 3.45
N LYS A 114 9.86 3.76 3.23
CA LYS A 114 9.17 2.52 3.58
C LYS A 114 8.30 2.04 2.42
N VAL A 115 8.29 0.75 2.17
CA VAL A 115 7.41 0.11 1.18
C VAL A 115 6.57 -0.96 1.86
N VAL A 116 5.27 -0.90 1.66
CA VAL A 116 4.33 -1.94 2.11
C VAL A 116 3.89 -2.75 0.90
N VAL A 117 4.34 -4.00 0.83
CA VAL A 117 3.90 -4.94 -0.19
C VAL A 117 2.59 -5.58 0.26
N VAL A 118 1.53 -5.33 -0.49
CA VAL A 118 0.20 -5.85 -0.20
C VAL A 118 -0.05 -7.09 -1.06
N THR A 119 -0.40 -8.20 -0.42
CA THR A 119 -0.78 -9.44 -1.12
C THR A 119 -2.05 -10.04 -0.53
N THR A 120 -2.65 -10.98 -1.25
CA THR A 120 -3.72 -11.84 -0.74
C THR A 120 -3.17 -13.24 -0.49
N PRO A 121 -3.79 -14.07 0.38
CA PRO A 121 -3.30 -15.40 0.69
C PRO A 121 -3.62 -16.44 -0.41
N GLN A 122 -3.37 -16.06 -1.65
CA GLN A 122 -3.51 -16.89 -2.86
C GLN A 122 -2.13 -17.12 -3.46
N VAL A 123 -1.88 -18.33 -3.97
CA VAL A 123 -0.55 -18.73 -4.48
C VAL A 123 -0.02 -17.76 -5.55
N ALA A 124 -0.86 -17.35 -6.50
CA ALA A 124 -0.46 -16.43 -7.56
C ALA A 124 -0.06 -15.06 -7.00
N ALA A 125 -0.87 -14.49 -6.10
CA ALA A 125 -0.60 -13.19 -5.50
C ALA A 125 0.67 -13.20 -4.63
N VAL A 126 0.91 -14.28 -3.90
CA VAL A 126 2.14 -14.47 -3.10
C VAL A 126 3.37 -14.59 -4.01
N HIS A 127 3.24 -15.28 -5.16
CA HIS A 127 4.31 -15.35 -6.15
C HIS A 127 4.64 -13.96 -6.73
N ASP A 128 3.63 -13.16 -7.06
CA ASP A 128 3.82 -11.80 -7.57
C ASP A 128 4.47 -10.90 -6.51
N ALA A 129 4.05 -11.01 -5.26
CA ALA A 129 4.67 -10.32 -4.13
C ALA A 129 6.15 -10.68 -3.96
N ASP A 130 6.53 -11.97 -4.12
CA ASP A 130 7.94 -12.39 -4.09
C ASP A 130 8.75 -11.75 -5.23
N CYS A 131 8.19 -11.62 -6.43
CA CYS A 131 8.84 -10.92 -7.54
C CYS A 131 9.13 -9.45 -7.18
N VAL A 132 8.15 -8.74 -6.63
CA VAL A 132 8.30 -7.35 -6.17
C VAL A 132 9.36 -7.26 -5.06
N LEU A 133 9.28 -8.12 -4.04
CA LEU A 133 10.24 -8.15 -2.92
C LEU A 133 11.67 -8.39 -3.39
N ARG A 134 11.89 -9.24 -4.38
CA ARG A 134 13.21 -9.46 -4.98
C ARG A 134 13.80 -8.20 -5.62
N LEU A 135 12.97 -7.36 -6.24
CA LEU A 135 13.39 -6.07 -6.78
C LEU A 135 13.72 -5.07 -5.68
N LEU A 136 12.86 -4.98 -4.65
CA LEU A 136 13.05 -4.08 -3.51
C LEU A 136 14.32 -4.40 -2.73
N ARG A 137 14.68 -5.68 -2.55
CA ARG A 137 15.93 -6.11 -1.88
C ARG A 137 17.20 -5.64 -2.57
N ARG A 138 17.13 -5.25 -3.83
CA ARG A 138 18.26 -4.67 -4.57
C ARG A 138 18.42 -3.16 -4.33
N LYS A 139 17.38 -2.50 -3.82
CA LYS A 139 17.38 -1.09 -3.47
C LYS A 139 17.87 -0.96 -2.02
N LYS A 140 18.91 -0.16 -1.80
CA LYS A 140 19.42 0.12 -0.45
C LYS A 140 18.52 1.15 0.24
N ASP A 141 18.49 1.12 1.55
CA ASP A 141 17.85 2.13 2.42
C ASP A 141 16.31 2.18 2.39
N ILE A 142 15.65 1.12 1.88
CA ILE A 142 14.20 1.00 1.92
C ILE A 142 13.78 -0.08 2.93
N SER A 143 13.03 0.32 3.94
CA SER A 143 12.38 -0.63 4.85
C SER A 143 11.16 -1.24 4.19
N THR A 144 11.11 -2.57 4.10
CA THR A 144 10.04 -3.29 3.40
C THR A 144 9.20 -4.10 4.36
N TYR A 145 7.89 -3.95 4.27
CA TYR A 145 6.89 -4.61 5.09
C TYR A 145 5.90 -5.39 4.24
N LEU A 146 5.33 -6.45 4.83
CA LEU A 146 4.29 -7.27 4.23
C LEU A 146 2.93 -6.97 4.87
N LEU A 147 1.91 -6.78 4.04
CA LEU A 147 0.51 -6.71 4.46
C LEU A 147 -0.29 -7.80 3.73
N ILE A 148 -0.95 -8.66 4.50
CA ILE A 148 -1.83 -9.71 3.94
C ILE A 148 -3.26 -9.19 4.00
N ASN A 149 -3.89 -9.02 2.84
CA ASN A 149 -5.26 -8.53 2.71
C ASN A 149 -6.25 -9.66 2.37
N SER A 150 -7.53 -9.43 2.60
CA SER A 150 -8.63 -10.36 2.28
C SER A 150 -8.47 -11.76 2.87
N PHE A 151 -7.98 -11.84 4.10
CA PHE A 151 -7.75 -13.10 4.79
C PHE A 151 -9.08 -13.70 5.28
N ARG A 152 -9.34 -14.97 4.91
CA ARG A 152 -10.55 -15.73 5.28
C ARG A 152 -10.18 -16.89 6.19
N LYS A 153 -10.45 -16.77 7.50
CA LYS A 153 -10.13 -17.82 8.49
C LYS A 153 -10.74 -19.16 8.16
N GLN A 154 -11.98 -19.17 7.64
CA GLN A 154 -12.68 -20.42 7.32
C GLN A 154 -11.97 -21.19 6.22
N LEU A 155 -11.53 -20.52 5.14
CA LEU A 155 -10.81 -21.15 4.04
C LEU A 155 -9.44 -21.73 4.48
N VAL A 156 -8.78 -21.06 5.43
CA VAL A 156 -7.52 -21.57 6.00
C VAL A 156 -7.78 -22.85 6.80
N LYS A 157 -8.83 -22.90 7.63
CA LYS A 157 -9.23 -24.10 8.39
C LYS A 157 -9.54 -25.29 7.50
N GLU A 158 -10.13 -25.03 6.35
CA GLU A 158 -10.46 -26.03 5.34
C GLU A 158 -9.25 -26.44 4.48
N GLY A 159 -8.10 -25.79 4.62
CA GLY A 159 -6.91 -26.03 3.80
C GLY A 159 -7.00 -25.46 2.37
N ASN A 160 -7.95 -24.56 2.12
CA ASN A 160 -8.21 -23.96 0.81
C ASN A 160 -7.52 -22.60 0.62
N MET A 161 -6.78 -22.12 1.62
CA MET A 161 -6.07 -20.85 1.59
C MET A 161 -4.74 -20.98 2.35
N LEU A 162 -3.71 -20.26 1.91
CA LEU A 162 -2.40 -20.25 2.56
C LEU A 162 -2.49 -19.69 3.98
N GLN A 163 -1.70 -20.25 4.89
CA GLN A 163 -1.56 -19.74 6.25
C GLN A 163 -0.63 -18.51 6.27
N ILE A 164 -0.83 -17.65 7.26
CA ILE A 164 0.01 -16.46 7.46
C ILE A 164 1.48 -16.87 7.68
N SER A 165 1.72 -17.91 8.48
CA SER A 165 3.06 -18.45 8.73
C SER A 165 3.79 -18.85 7.46
N ASP A 166 3.09 -19.55 6.55
CA ASP A 166 3.67 -20.05 5.30
C ASP A 166 4.01 -18.88 4.36
N ILE A 167 3.13 -17.87 4.28
CA ILE A 167 3.36 -16.67 3.49
C ILE A 167 4.57 -15.89 4.03
N CYS A 168 4.66 -15.71 5.35
CA CYS A 168 5.78 -15.01 5.99
C CYS A 168 7.10 -15.76 5.78
N GLU A 169 7.10 -17.10 5.87
CA GLU A 169 8.28 -17.91 5.61
C GLU A 169 8.73 -17.83 4.16
N LEU A 170 7.77 -17.95 3.21
CA LEU A 170 8.06 -17.87 1.77
C LEU A 170 8.63 -16.50 1.37
N LEU A 171 8.00 -15.43 1.85
CA LEU A 171 8.37 -14.06 1.47
C LEU A 171 9.52 -13.50 2.29
N ASN A 172 9.85 -14.07 3.44
CA ASN A 172 10.93 -13.65 4.34
C ASN A 172 10.97 -12.12 4.52
N THR A 173 9.83 -11.54 4.90
CA THR A 173 9.63 -10.10 5.05
C THR A 173 8.81 -9.85 6.31
N GLU A 174 9.10 -8.75 7.03
CA GLU A 174 8.42 -8.38 8.26
C GLU A 174 6.91 -8.16 8.01
N LEU A 175 6.08 -8.86 8.80
CA LEU A 175 4.63 -8.73 8.71
C LEU A 175 4.15 -7.47 9.42
N LEU A 176 3.66 -6.50 8.66
CA LEU A 176 3.05 -5.29 9.19
C LEU A 176 1.65 -5.56 9.74
N GLY A 177 0.89 -6.44 9.10
CA GLY A 177 -0.44 -6.81 9.54
C GLY A 177 -1.22 -7.68 8.58
N VAL A 178 -2.41 -8.08 9.05
CA VAL A 178 -3.36 -8.88 8.29
C VAL A 178 -4.72 -8.20 8.36
N VAL A 179 -5.38 -8.05 7.22
CA VAL A 179 -6.74 -7.53 7.13
C VAL A 179 -7.67 -8.68 6.75
N LEU A 180 -8.70 -8.87 7.56
CA LEU A 180 -9.73 -9.86 7.27
C LEU A 180 -10.59 -9.39 6.09
N GLU A 181 -11.11 -10.33 5.32
CA GLU A 181 -12.15 -10.01 4.35
C GLU A 181 -13.39 -9.49 5.06
N ASP A 182 -13.93 -8.38 4.58
CA ASP A 182 -15.08 -7.70 5.19
C ASP A 182 -15.93 -7.06 4.10
N GLU A 183 -17.15 -7.53 3.96
CA GLU A 183 -18.11 -7.01 2.98
C GLU A 183 -18.42 -5.52 3.18
N HIS A 184 -18.32 -5.02 4.42
CA HIS A 184 -18.53 -3.61 4.72
C HIS A 184 -17.52 -2.70 4.03
N ILE A 185 -16.32 -3.21 3.67
CA ILE A 185 -15.35 -2.46 2.86
C ILE A 185 -15.94 -2.19 1.48
N ILE A 186 -16.44 -3.23 0.82
CA ILE A 186 -17.03 -3.14 -0.52
C ILE A 186 -18.25 -2.22 -0.51
N ILE A 187 -19.12 -2.40 0.48
CA ILE A 187 -20.33 -1.57 0.64
C ILE A 187 -19.94 -0.10 0.83
N SER A 188 -19.01 0.20 1.71
CA SER A 188 -18.57 1.57 1.98
C SER A 188 -17.94 2.21 0.75
N GLN A 189 -17.10 1.47 0.02
CA GLN A 189 -16.50 1.95 -1.22
C GLN A 189 -17.56 2.30 -2.29
N ASN A 190 -18.56 1.44 -2.46
CA ASN A 190 -19.66 1.68 -3.43
C ASN A 190 -20.52 2.89 -3.06
N HIS A 191 -20.57 3.25 -1.78
CA HIS A 191 -21.26 4.45 -1.31
C HIS A 191 -20.35 5.70 -1.25
N GLY A 192 -19.07 5.59 -1.60
CA GLY A 192 -18.10 6.67 -1.45
C GLY A 192 -17.85 7.07 0.01
N GLU A 193 -18.13 6.15 0.95
CA GLU A 193 -17.97 6.36 2.38
C GLU A 193 -16.66 5.76 2.88
N SER A 194 -16.05 6.42 3.86
CA SER A 194 -14.91 5.85 4.57
C SER A 194 -15.37 4.79 5.58
N MET A 195 -14.61 3.71 5.68
CA MET A 195 -14.76 2.74 6.77
C MET A 195 -14.29 3.27 8.14
N MET A 196 -13.48 4.32 8.15
CA MET A 196 -12.94 4.90 9.38
C MET A 196 -14.09 5.44 10.24
N GLY A 197 -14.10 5.02 11.53
CA GLY A 197 -15.17 5.36 12.46
C GLY A 197 -16.36 4.38 12.51
N LYS A 198 -16.42 3.39 11.63
CA LYS A 198 -17.38 2.29 11.71
C LYS A 198 -16.75 1.16 12.54
N LYS A 199 -17.36 0.78 13.66
CA LYS A 199 -16.83 -0.30 14.52
C LYS A 199 -16.84 -1.63 13.78
N GLY A 200 -15.65 -2.25 13.63
CA GLY A 200 -15.49 -3.53 12.96
C GLY A 200 -14.09 -4.12 13.13
N THR A 201 -13.96 -5.41 12.85
CA THR A 201 -12.67 -6.11 12.96
C THR A 201 -11.65 -5.55 11.96
N SER A 202 -12.08 -5.26 10.74
CA SER A 202 -11.21 -4.72 9.70
C SER A 202 -10.73 -3.32 10.03
N GLN A 203 -11.56 -2.46 10.62
CA GLN A 203 -11.14 -1.16 11.12
C GLN A 203 -10.01 -1.31 12.15
N THR A 204 -10.17 -2.19 13.14
CA THR A 204 -9.13 -2.45 14.14
C THR A 204 -7.84 -2.96 13.50
N CYS A 205 -7.94 -3.79 12.46
CA CYS A 205 -6.76 -4.24 11.70
C CYS A 205 -6.02 -3.06 11.06
N TYR A 206 -6.73 -2.16 10.37
CA TYR A 206 -6.13 -0.98 9.76
C TYR A 206 -5.53 -0.02 10.78
N GLU A 207 -6.21 0.25 11.89
CA GLU A 207 -5.69 1.10 12.97
C GLU A 207 -4.38 0.54 13.53
N ASN A 208 -4.31 -0.77 13.80
CA ASN A 208 -3.11 -1.43 14.29
C ASN A 208 -1.98 -1.42 13.26
N ILE A 209 -2.29 -1.53 11.97
CA ILE A 209 -1.33 -1.41 10.86
C ILE A 209 -0.75 0.00 10.83
N CYS A 210 -1.59 1.03 10.89
CA CYS A 210 -1.14 2.42 10.93
C CYS A 210 -0.23 2.69 12.13
N ARG A 211 -0.60 2.21 13.32
CA ARG A 211 0.22 2.37 14.53
C ARG A 211 1.59 1.71 14.39
N ARG A 212 1.68 0.50 13.82
CA ARG A 212 2.97 -0.15 13.56
C ARG A 212 3.78 0.60 12.51
N LEU A 213 3.13 1.13 11.48
CA LEU A 213 3.80 1.89 10.42
C LEU A 213 4.49 3.15 10.96
N VAL A 214 3.90 3.79 11.97
CA VAL A 214 4.50 4.95 12.67
C VAL A 214 5.45 4.54 13.81
N GLY A 215 5.72 3.24 13.98
CA GLY A 215 6.74 2.74 14.93
C GLY A 215 6.21 2.32 16.30
N GLU A 216 4.89 2.26 16.50
CA GLU A 216 4.35 1.76 17.76
C GLU A 216 4.45 0.22 17.84
N ALA A 217 4.82 -0.30 19.03
CA ALA A 217 4.88 -1.73 19.29
C ALA A 217 3.47 -2.30 19.56
N VAL A 218 2.70 -2.54 18.51
CA VAL A 218 1.37 -3.15 18.59
C VAL A 218 1.45 -4.62 18.21
N PRO A 219 1.07 -5.56 19.07
CA PRO A 219 1.14 -6.99 18.76
C PRO A 219 0.16 -7.35 17.62
N ILE A 220 0.55 -8.34 16.81
CA ILE A 220 -0.37 -8.96 15.84
C ILE A 220 -1.33 -9.86 16.63
N PRO A 221 -2.65 -9.74 16.42
CA PRO A 221 -3.63 -10.50 17.19
C PRO A 221 -3.45 -12.02 17.06
N ASP A 222 -3.48 -12.74 18.19
CA ASP A 222 -3.29 -14.20 18.24
C ASP A 222 -4.35 -15.01 17.48
N PHE A 223 -5.54 -14.42 17.26
CA PHE A 223 -6.58 -15.08 16.48
C PHE A 223 -6.20 -15.29 15.01
N LEU A 224 -5.07 -14.72 14.57
CA LEU A 224 -4.48 -14.92 13.25
C LEU A 224 -3.42 -16.04 13.26
N GLN A 225 -2.99 -16.50 14.44
CA GLN A 225 -1.97 -17.54 14.62
C GLN A 225 -2.65 -18.88 14.92
N GLU A 226 -3.23 -19.53 13.92
CA GLU A 226 -3.68 -20.92 14.11
C GLU A 226 -2.50 -21.90 13.87
N LYS A 227 -2.14 -22.66 14.91
CA LYS A 227 -1.17 -23.76 14.82
C LYS A 227 -1.80 -24.94 14.07
N HIS A 228 -1.73 -24.93 12.76
CA HIS A 228 -2.01 -26.11 11.96
C HIS A 228 -0.82 -26.45 11.05
N ARG A 229 -0.35 -27.71 11.18
CA ARG A 229 0.69 -28.31 10.32
C ARG A 229 0.16 -28.43 8.89
N PHE A 230 0.76 -27.73 7.97
CA PHE A 230 0.50 -27.83 6.54
C PHE A 230 0.88 -29.23 6.04
N ARG A 231 -0.05 -29.93 5.40
CA ARG A 231 0.22 -31.15 4.62
C ARG A 231 0.46 -30.72 3.17
N GLY A 232 1.72 -30.47 2.87
CA GLY A 232 2.33 -30.62 1.55
C GLY A 232 1.71 -29.92 0.36
N PHE A 233 1.99 -28.64 0.19
CA PHE A 233 2.12 -28.06 -1.14
C PHE A 233 3.61 -28.03 -1.49
N PHE A 234 4.03 -28.92 -2.39
CA PHE A 234 5.42 -28.96 -2.86
C PHE A 234 5.65 -27.79 -3.81
N TRP A 235 6.26 -26.73 -3.31
CA TRP A 235 6.95 -25.77 -4.15
C TRP A 235 8.29 -26.40 -4.56
N ASN A 236 8.38 -26.91 -5.79
CA ASN A 236 9.66 -27.32 -6.35
C ASN A 236 10.56 -26.08 -6.49
N LYS A 237 11.55 -25.97 -5.59
CA LYS A 237 12.68 -25.05 -5.83
C LYS A 237 13.30 -25.43 -7.18
N PRO A 238 13.52 -24.46 -8.10
CA PRO A 238 14.22 -24.78 -9.34
C PRO A 238 15.60 -25.35 -8.98
N ALA A 239 15.90 -26.53 -9.53
CA ALA A 239 17.19 -27.18 -9.38
C ALA A 239 18.29 -26.20 -9.77
N LYS A 240 19.33 -26.06 -8.95
CA LYS A 240 20.57 -25.38 -9.30
C LYS A 240 21.12 -26.07 -10.56
N GLN A 241 21.03 -25.42 -11.71
CA GLN A 241 21.82 -25.80 -12.89
C GLN A 241 23.28 -25.52 -12.56
N THR A 242 24.01 -26.59 -12.30
CA THR A 242 25.49 -26.57 -12.31
C THR A 242 25.90 -26.44 -13.77
N ILE A 243 26.30 -25.23 -14.14
CA ILE A 243 27.02 -25.01 -15.42
C ILE A 243 28.44 -25.52 -15.17
N ASN A 244 28.73 -26.70 -15.67
CA ASN A 244 30.11 -27.14 -15.84
C ASN A 244 30.65 -26.46 -17.10
N SER A 245 31.75 -25.73 -16.86
CA SER A 245 32.76 -25.16 -17.76
C SER A 245 32.66 -25.50 -19.24
#